data_20301279c2eec54f47f00db93f76a4ca
#
_entry.id   20301279c2eec54f47f00db93f76a4ca
#
_cell.length_a   1.000
_cell.length_b   1.000
_cell.length_c   1.000
_cell.angle_alpha   90.00
_cell.angle_beta   90.00
_cell.angle_gamma   90.00
#
_symmetry.space_group_name_H-M   'P 1'
#
loop_
_entity.id
_entity.type
_entity.pdbx_description
1 polymer ?
#
loop_
_entity_poly.entity_id
_entity_poly.type
_entity_poly.pdbx_seq_one_letter_code
_entity_poly.pdbx_strand_id
1 'polypeptide(L)'
;MKKILIIDDDRVLRQTLAAALEAERYEVGEASDGREGLNKALRESYDLVVLDIVMPTLGGLEVCRKLREAGRQIPVIIMSGQKKKEVDKVLGLELGGDDYLTKPFGTDEFIARVHAVLRRSKLEVPEIDDLVFGSVNIDFRKKIATKAGNDLHLTAREFSLLRLLAGCEGQVVSRETILSKVWEYEKFPTTRTIDTFMYNLRRKVEDDPSAPKHLVTVPWLGYKFQR
;
A
#
# COMPACT_ATOMS: atom_id res chain seq x y z
N MET A 1 -6.95 5.46 -19.53
CA MET A 1 -7.98 4.94 -18.60
C MET A 1 -7.32 3.81 -17.83
N LYS A 2 -7.57 3.64 -16.52
CA LYS A 2 -6.99 2.54 -15.75
C LYS A 2 -7.74 1.25 -16.01
N LYS A 3 -7.01 0.13 -16.07
CA LYS A 3 -7.53 -1.20 -16.36
C LYS A 3 -7.48 -2.10 -15.15
N ILE A 4 -8.62 -2.69 -14.77
CA ILE A 4 -8.79 -3.53 -13.58
C ILE A 4 -9.20 -4.94 -14.00
N LEU A 5 -8.53 -5.97 -13.46
CA LEU A 5 -8.91 -7.37 -13.68
C LEU A 5 -9.69 -7.90 -12.49
N ILE A 6 -10.88 -8.44 -12.70
CA ILE A 6 -11.67 -9.15 -11.68
C ILE A 6 -11.53 -10.65 -11.93
N ILE A 7 -11.13 -11.39 -10.89
CA ILE A 7 -10.98 -12.84 -10.93
C ILE A 7 -11.85 -13.43 -9.82
N ASP A 8 -12.98 -14.01 -10.17
CA ASP A 8 -13.96 -14.58 -9.25
C ASP A 8 -14.80 -15.62 -10.02
N ASP A 9 -15.11 -16.77 -9.44
CA ASP A 9 -15.93 -17.79 -10.09
C ASP A 9 -17.44 -17.49 -10.02
N ASP A 10 -17.87 -16.65 -9.07
CA ASP A 10 -19.25 -16.16 -9.00
C ASP A 10 -19.52 -15.14 -10.11
N ARG A 11 -20.25 -15.58 -11.12
CA ARG A 11 -20.62 -14.76 -12.28
C ARG A 11 -21.42 -13.51 -11.89
N VAL A 12 -22.35 -13.64 -10.94
CA VAL A 12 -23.23 -12.53 -10.54
C VAL A 12 -22.43 -11.45 -9.84
N LEU A 13 -21.59 -11.84 -8.88
CA LEU A 13 -20.70 -10.92 -8.18
C LEU A 13 -19.74 -10.25 -9.15
N ARG A 14 -19.10 -11.03 -10.04
CA ARG A 14 -18.15 -10.50 -11.03
C ARG A 14 -18.79 -9.44 -11.92
N GLN A 15 -20.01 -9.70 -12.46
CA GLN A 15 -20.74 -8.73 -13.29
C GLN A 15 -21.17 -7.50 -12.50
N THR A 16 -21.58 -7.64 -11.24
CA THR A 16 -21.94 -6.51 -10.38
C THR A 16 -20.74 -5.60 -10.13
N LEU A 17 -19.57 -6.18 -9.82
CA LEU A 17 -18.34 -5.42 -9.61
C LEU A 17 -17.84 -4.76 -10.90
N ALA A 18 -17.96 -5.46 -12.04
CA ALA A 18 -17.60 -4.91 -13.34
C ALA A 18 -18.44 -3.67 -13.66
N ALA A 19 -19.77 -3.76 -13.54
CA ALA A 19 -20.67 -2.62 -13.78
C ALA A 19 -20.35 -1.43 -12.86
N ALA A 20 -20.02 -1.68 -11.59
CA ALA A 20 -19.64 -0.62 -10.66
C ALA A 20 -18.32 0.06 -11.06
N LEU A 21 -17.33 -0.69 -11.51
CA LEU A 21 -16.05 -0.13 -11.98
C LEU A 21 -16.19 0.63 -13.30
N GLU A 22 -17.01 0.15 -14.22
CA GLU A 22 -17.31 0.82 -15.49
C GLU A 22 -18.03 2.17 -15.25
N ALA A 23 -18.95 2.23 -14.28
CA ALA A 23 -19.57 3.49 -13.85
C ALA A 23 -18.54 4.52 -13.34
N GLU A 24 -17.45 4.07 -12.71
CA GLU A 24 -16.29 4.88 -12.29
C GLU A 24 -15.26 5.11 -13.42
N ARG A 25 -15.61 4.77 -14.67
CA ARG A 25 -14.79 4.93 -15.88
C ARG A 25 -13.47 4.15 -15.87
N TYR A 26 -13.47 2.97 -15.26
CA TYR A 26 -12.38 1.99 -15.40
C TYR A 26 -12.64 1.07 -16.60
N GLU A 27 -11.58 0.60 -17.23
CA GLU A 27 -11.64 -0.54 -18.17
C GLU A 27 -11.59 -1.83 -17.34
N VAL A 28 -12.49 -2.78 -17.60
CA VAL A 28 -12.60 -4.00 -16.81
C VAL A 28 -12.28 -5.22 -17.64
N GLY A 29 -11.35 -6.03 -17.17
CA GLY A 29 -11.13 -7.40 -17.61
C GLY A 29 -11.76 -8.36 -16.60
N GLU A 30 -12.33 -9.45 -17.08
CA GLU A 30 -12.93 -10.49 -16.25
C GLU A 30 -12.24 -11.83 -16.45
N ALA A 31 -12.16 -12.64 -15.42
CA ALA A 31 -11.76 -14.05 -15.47
C ALA A 31 -12.62 -14.87 -14.51
N SER A 32 -13.03 -16.06 -14.93
CA SER A 32 -13.94 -16.94 -14.18
C SER A 32 -13.21 -17.94 -13.29
N ASP A 33 -11.90 -18.03 -13.38
CA ASP A 33 -11.06 -18.88 -12.54
C ASP A 33 -9.63 -18.31 -12.42
N GLY A 34 -8.88 -18.84 -11.45
CA GLY A 34 -7.53 -18.37 -11.17
C GLY A 34 -6.52 -18.62 -12.30
N ARG A 35 -6.70 -19.67 -13.10
CA ARG A 35 -5.79 -19.97 -14.22
C ARG A 35 -5.98 -19.00 -15.38
N GLU A 36 -7.23 -18.71 -15.73
CA GLU A 36 -7.58 -17.70 -16.71
C GLU A 36 -7.07 -16.32 -16.27
N GLY A 37 -7.35 -15.97 -15.00
CA GLY A 37 -6.93 -14.69 -14.41
C GLY A 37 -5.42 -14.50 -14.41
N LEU A 38 -4.67 -15.51 -13.98
CA LEU A 38 -3.21 -15.48 -14.01
C LEU A 38 -2.67 -15.27 -15.45
N ASN A 39 -3.21 -16.01 -16.41
CA ASN A 39 -2.78 -15.88 -17.80
C ASN A 39 -3.02 -14.48 -18.36
N LYS A 40 -4.19 -13.88 -18.08
CA LYS A 40 -4.51 -12.49 -18.46
C LYS A 40 -3.55 -11.49 -17.78
N ALA A 41 -3.36 -11.60 -16.47
CA ALA A 41 -2.49 -10.70 -15.72
C ALA A 41 -1.00 -10.78 -16.12
N LEU A 42 -0.56 -11.92 -16.66
CA LEU A 42 0.81 -12.07 -17.19
C LEU A 42 0.97 -11.51 -18.61
N ARG A 43 -0.07 -11.58 -19.45
CA ARG A 43 -0.02 -11.19 -20.86
C ARG A 43 -0.40 -9.73 -21.10
N GLU A 44 -1.25 -9.18 -20.26
CA GLU A 44 -1.79 -7.83 -20.40
C GLU A 44 -1.33 -6.95 -19.22
N SER A 45 -1.43 -5.64 -19.40
CA SER A 45 -1.13 -4.67 -18.35
C SER A 45 -2.42 -4.29 -17.62
N TYR A 46 -2.44 -4.53 -16.32
CA TYR A 46 -3.51 -4.12 -15.42
C TYR A 46 -2.95 -3.21 -14.32
N ASP A 47 -3.74 -2.22 -13.93
CA ASP A 47 -3.41 -1.31 -12.82
C ASP A 47 -3.81 -1.88 -11.45
N LEU A 48 -4.71 -2.87 -11.43
CA LEU A 48 -5.21 -3.54 -10.24
C LEU A 48 -5.78 -4.90 -10.59
N VAL A 49 -5.60 -5.87 -9.70
CA VAL A 49 -6.30 -7.16 -9.72
C VAL A 49 -7.21 -7.26 -8.50
N VAL A 50 -8.47 -7.60 -8.71
CA VAL A 50 -9.45 -7.97 -7.67
C VAL A 50 -9.61 -9.48 -7.72
N LEU A 51 -9.35 -10.18 -6.62
CA LEU A 51 -9.07 -11.61 -6.62
C LEU A 51 -9.81 -12.34 -5.52
N ASP A 52 -10.68 -13.27 -5.85
CA ASP A 52 -11.25 -14.18 -4.85
C ASP A 52 -10.22 -15.23 -4.41
N ILE A 53 -10.24 -15.56 -3.12
CA ILE A 53 -9.38 -16.63 -2.57
C ILE A 53 -9.83 -18.00 -3.01
N VAL A 54 -11.14 -18.24 -2.98
CA VAL A 54 -11.71 -19.60 -3.14
C VAL A 54 -12.28 -19.75 -4.53
N MET A 55 -11.50 -20.31 -5.42
CA MET A 55 -11.90 -20.56 -6.81
C MET A 55 -11.50 -21.96 -7.25
N PRO A 56 -12.20 -22.54 -8.26
CA PRO A 56 -11.78 -23.76 -8.91
C PRO A 56 -10.42 -23.62 -9.60
N THR A 57 -9.78 -24.74 -9.88
CA THR A 57 -8.52 -24.90 -10.63
C THR A 57 -7.28 -24.31 -9.99
N LEU A 58 -7.26 -23.01 -9.70
CA LEU A 58 -6.14 -22.32 -9.05
C LEU A 58 -6.70 -21.29 -8.07
N GLY A 59 -6.44 -21.49 -6.77
CA GLY A 59 -6.89 -20.58 -5.73
C GLY A 59 -6.22 -19.20 -5.79
N GLY A 60 -6.90 -18.16 -5.29
CA GLY A 60 -6.41 -16.78 -5.40
C GLY A 60 -5.06 -16.53 -4.72
N LEU A 61 -4.79 -17.15 -3.57
CA LEU A 61 -3.47 -17.02 -2.92
C LEU A 61 -2.34 -17.55 -3.81
N GLU A 62 -2.59 -18.64 -4.53
CA GLU A 62 -1.62 -19.20 -5.48
C GLU A 62 -1.46 -18.31 -6.72
N VAL A 63 -2.54 -17.68 -7.19
CA VAL A 63 -2.46 -16.66 -8.26
C VAL A 63 -1.56 -15.50 -7.82
N CYS A 64 -1.78 -14.96 -6.61
CA CYS A 64 -0.99 -13.87 -6.05
C CYS A 64 0.50 -14.25 -5.99
N ARG A 65 0.82 -15.43 -5.42
CA ARG A 65 2.20 -15.94 -5.35
C ARG A 65 2.86 -16.01 -6.71
N LYS A 66 2.17 -16.62 -7.72
CA LYS A 66 2.70 -16.75 -9.08
C LYS A 66 2.92 -15.42 -9.79
N LEU A 67 2.07 -14.41 -9.55
CA LEU A 67 2.29 -13.05 -10.04
C LEU A 67 3.58 -12.46 -9.49
N ARG A 68 3.82 -12.60 -8.18
CA ARG A 68 5.05 -12.11 -7.54
C ARG A 68 6.31 -12.85 -8.02
N GLU A 69 6.24 -14.18 -8.16
CA GLU A 69 7.32 -15.00 -8.73
C GLU A 69 7.68 -14.60 -10.16
N ALA A 70 6.68 -14.17 -10.95
CA ALA A 70 6.87 -13.64 -12.31
C ALA A 70 7.33 -12.17 -12.33
N GLY A 71 7.64 -11.55 -11.18
CA GLY A 71 8.08 -10.16 -11.08
C GLY A 71 6.96 -9.13 -11.30
N ARG A 72 5.70 -9.56 -11.34
CA ARG A 72 4.54 -8.65 -11.53
C ARG A 72 4.16 -8.02 -10.20
N GLN A 73 4.38 -6.71 -10.08
CA GLN A 73 4.03 -5.89 -8.91
C GLN A 73 2.66 -5.21 -9.04
N ILE A 74 1.74 -5.82 -9.80
CA ILE A 74 0.36 -5.32 -9.94
C ILE A 74 -0.30 -5.34 -8.55
N PRO A 75 -0.91 -4.23 -8.10
CA PRO A 75 -1.67 -4.22 -6.84
C PRO A 75 -2.80 -5.25 -6.86
N VAL A 76 -3.04 -5.89 -5.71
CA VAL A 76 -4.07 -6.96 -5.57
C VAL A 76 -4.97 -6.66 -4.38
N ILE A 77 -6.29 -6.53 -4.63
CA ILE A 77 -7.33 -6.59 -3.59
C ILE A 77 -7.81 -8.03 -3.49
N ILE A 78 -7.64 -8.64 -2.32
CA ILE A 78 -8.08 -10.01 -2.05
C ILE A 78 -9.51 -10.00 -1.48
N MET A 79 -10.41 -10.78 -2.08
CA MET A 79 -11.76 -11.00 -1.56
C MET A 79 -11.86 -12.37 -0.88
N SER A 80 -12.53 -12.45 0.28
CA SER A 80 -12.67 -13.69 1.03
C SER A 80 -14.00 -13.82 1.76
N GLY A 81 -14.53 -15.04 1.86
CA GLY A 81 -15.72 -15.35 2.65
C GLY A 81 -15.45 -15.39 4.16
N GLN A 82 -16.52 -15.31 4.97
CA GLN A 82 -16.44 -15.16 6.44
C GLN A 82 -15.82 -16.32 7.22
N LYS A 83 -15.64 -17.52 6.66
CA LYS A 83 -15.36 -18.74 7.41
C LYS A 83 -13.89 -18.97 7.80
N LYS A 84 -12.93 -18.16 7.28
CA LYS A 84 -11.48 -18.36 7.57
C LYS A 84 -10.79 -17.03 7.93
N LYS A 85 -11.28 -16.36 8.95
CA LYS A 85 -11.16 -14.92 9.21
C LYS A 85 -9.78 -14.32 9.46
N GLU A 86 -8.82 -15.02 10.01
CA GLU A 86 -7.53 -14.42 10.38
C GLU A 86 -6.34 -15.00 9.61
N VAL A 87 -6.32 -16.30 9.42
CA VAL A 87 -5.20 -16.99 8.76
C VAL A 87 -5.13 -16.64 7.27
N ASP A 88 -6.27 -16.60 6.56
CA ASP A 88 -6.28 -16.25 5.13
C ASP A 88 -5.97 -14.77 4.89
N LYS A 89 -6.34 -13.88 5.84
CA LYS A 89 -6.04 -12.46 5.79
C LYS A 89 -4.54 -12.20 5.96
N VAL A 90 -3.92 -12.90 6.89
CA VAL A 90 -2.48 -12.84 7.16
C VAL A 90 -1.71 -13.43 5.99
N LEU A 91 -2.08 -14.63 5.53
CA LEU A 91 -1.45 -15.28 4.37
C LEU A 91 -1.63 -14.47 3.08
N GLY A 92 -2.80 -13.87 2.85
CA GLY A 92 -3.05 -13.07 1.68
C GLY A 92 -2.17 -11.82 1.60
N LEU A 93 -1.96 -11.16 2.74
CA LEU A 93 -1.05 -10.01 2.84
C LEU A 93 0.43 -10.45 2.79
N GLU A 94 0.80 -11.57 3.41
CA GLU A 94 2.15 -12.14 3.33
C GLU A 94 2.54 -12.57 1.91
N LEU A 95 1.57 -13.00 1.11
CA LEU A 95 1.76 -13.38 -0.28
C LEU A 95 1.70 -12.19 -1.27
N GLY A 96 1.60 -10.97 -0.75
CA GLY A 96 1.69 -9.73 -1.54
C GLY A 96 0.35 -9.14 -1.98
N GLY A 97 -0.75 -9.43 -1.28
CA GLY A 97 -2.00 -8.67 -1.40
C GLY A 97 -1.86 -7.26 -0.82
N ASP A 98 -2.43 -6.26 -1.49
CA ASP A 98 -2.31 -4.85 -1.10
C ASP A 98 -3.51 -4.36 -0.27
N ASP A 99 -4.64 -5.04 -0.32
CA ASP A 99 -5.81 -4.83 0.52
C ASP A 99 -6.66 -6.11 0.61
N TYR A 100 -7.59 -6.14 1.57
CA TYR A 100 -8.41 -7.30 1.84
C TYR A 100 -9.87 -6.89 2.07
N LEU A 101 -10.81 -7.58 1.38
CA LEU A 101 -12.23 -7.31 1.43
C LEU A 101 -13.00 -8.56 1.85
N THR A 102 -13.74 -8.50 2.96
CA THR A 102 -14.49 -9.66 3.49
C THR A 102 -15.90 -9.70 2.92
N LYS A 103 -16.26 -10.78 2.23
CA LYS A 103 -17.64 -11.04 1.76
C LYS A 103 -18.56 -11.38 2.95
N PRO A 104 -19.81 -10.84 3.02
CA PRO A 104 -20.41 -9.88 2.08
C PRO A 104 -19.94 -8.44 2.32
N PHE A 105 -19.84 -7.65 1.28
CA PHE A 105 -19.48 -6.24 1.31
C PHE A 105 -20.39 -5.41 0.39
N GLY A 106 -20.50 -4.12 0.64
CA GLY A 106 -21.23 -3.19 -0.21
C GLY A 106 -20.37 -2.69 -1.39
N THR A 107 -21.04 -2.29 -2.47
CA THR A 107 -20.40 -1.72 -3.66
C THR A 107 -19.58 -0.48 -3.32
N ASP A 108 -20.09 0.38 -2.42
CA ASP A 108 -19.40 1.60 -2.01
C ASP A 108 -18.09 1.30 -1.27
N GLU A 109 -18.09 0.29 -0.39
CA GLU A 109 -16.87 -0.17 0.28
C GLU A 109 -15.85 -0.69 -0.74
N PHE A 110 -16.30 -1.49 -1.70
CA PHE A 110 -15.46 -2.01 -2.79
C PHE A 110 -14.81 -0.87 -3.57
N ILE A 111 -15.59 0.09 -4.06
CA ILE A 111 -15.10 1.24 -4.84
C ILE A 111 -14.13 2.11 -4.01
N ALA A 112 -14.43 2.36 -2.74
CA ALA A 112 -13.54 3.10 -1.86
C ALA A 112 -12.17 2.42 -1.70
N ARG A 113 -12.12 1.08 -1.60
CA ARG A 113 -10.88 0.31 -1.54
C ARG A 113 -10.11 0.32 -2.87
N VAL A 114 -10.80 0.18 -3.99
CA VAL A 114 -10.21 0.32 -5.34
C VAL A 114 -9.52 1.68 -5.48
N HIS A 115 -10.22 2.77 -5.13
CA HIS A 115 -9.64 4.11 -5.13
C HIS A 115 -8.42 4.23 -4.22
N ALA A 116 -8.48 3.67 -3.01
CA ALA A 116 -7.37 3.71 -2.06
C ALA A 116 -6.13 2.98 -2.60
N VAL A 117 -6.28 1.76 -3.12
CA VAL A 117 -5.18 0.97 -3.66
C VAL A 117 -4.59 1.64 -4.89
N LEU A 118 -5.42 2.09 -5.83
CA LEU A 118 -4.97 2.78 -7.04
C LEU A 118 -4.30 4.13 -6.77
N ARG A 119 -4.65 4.81 -5.70
CA ARG A 119 -3.95 6.03 -5.25
C ARG A 119 -2.58 5.69 -4.69
N ARG A 120 -2.45 4.61 -3.91
CA ARG A 120 -1.17 4.12 -3.36
C ARG A 120 -0.18 3.73 -4.48
N SER A 121 -0.66 3.09 -5.54
CA SER A 121 0.19 2.70 -6.69
C SER A 121 0.72 3.89 -7.48
N LYS A 122 0.09 5.08 -7.37
CA LYS A 122 0.54 6.33 -8.00
C LYS A 122 1.60 7.10 -7.21
N LEU A 123 1.84 6.76 -5.95
CA LEU A 123 2.96 7.32 -5.21
C LEU A 123 4.26 6.72 -5.76
N GLU A 124 4.68 7.20 -6.94
CA GLU A 124 6.09 7.22 -7.31
C GLU A 124 6.75 8.14 -6.28
N VAL A 125 7.32 7.55 -5.24
CA VAL A 125 8.13 8.31 -4.29
C VAL A 125 9.39 8.67 -5.05
N PRO A 126 9.64 9.95 -5.37
CA PRO A 126 10.88 10.35 -6.00
C PRO A 126 12.04 9.85 -5.15
N GLU A 127 13.04 9.23 -5.76
CA GLU A 127 14.27 8.93 -5.06
C GLU A 127 14.98 10.25 -4.76
N ILE A 128 14.93 10.64 -3.49
CA ILE A 128 15.68 11.78 -3.00
C ILE A 128 17.00 11.31 -2.39
N ASP A 129 18.07 11.96 -2.76
CA ASP A 129 19.42 11.65 -2.26
C ASP A 129 19.76 12.45 -1.01
N ASP A 130 19.30 13.70 -0.97
CA ASP A 130 19.58 14.64 0.09
C ASP A 130 18.31 15.36 0.53
N LEU A 131 18.26 15.74 1.80
CA LEU A 131 17.16 16.51 2.38
C LEU A 131 17.69 17.52 3.39
N VAL A 132 17.31 18.79 3.23
CA VAL A 132 17.62 19.86 4.18
C VAL A 132 16.33 20.55 4.60
N PHE A 133 16.12 20.66 5.90
CA PHE A 133 15.01 21.43 6.48
C PHE A 133 15.35 21.91 7.90
N GLY A 134 14.99 23.13 8.24
CA GLY A 134 15.43 23.75 9.49
C GLY A 134 16.95 23.63 9.68
N SER A 135 17.38 23.06 10.80
CA SER A 135 18.79 22.76 11.10
C SER A 135 19.21 21.32 10.77
N VAL A 136 18.31 20.54 10.13
CA VAL A 136 18.53 19.13 9.80
C VAL A 136 19.08 18.99 8.40
N ASN A 137 20.13 18.17 8.26
CA ASN A 137 20.73 17.81 6.97
C ASN A 137 20.86 16.28 6.90
N ILE A 138 20.40 15.68 5.81
CA ILE A 138 20.35 14.23 5.61
C ILE A 138 20.90 13.87 4.23
N ASP A 139 21.86 12.96 4.22
CA ASP A 139 22.36 12.27 3.03
C ASP A 139 21.80 10.81 3.09
N PHE A 140 20.81 10.51 2.26
CA PHE A 140 20.17 9.19 2.21
C PHE A 140 21.05 8.11 1.60
N ARG A 141 21.99 8.50 0.72
CA ARG A 141 22.94 7.55 0.10
C ARG A 141 23.95 7.07 1.13
N LYS A 142 24.54 7.98 1.89
CA LYS A 142 25.53 7.66 2.94
C LYS A 142 24.87 7.24 4.25
N LYS A 143 23.55 7.41 4.40
CA LYS A 143 22.80 7.20 5.66
C LYS A 143 23.37 8.04 6.81
N ILE A 144 23.70 9.29 6.52
CA ILE A 144 24.14 10.29 7.49
C ILE A 144 23.02 11.28 7.70
N ALA A 145 22.74 11.59 8.95
CA ALA A 145 21.75 12.60 9.35
C ALA A 145 22.31 13.45 10.49
N THR A 146 22.29 14.76 10.32
CA THR A 146 22.78 15.70 11.34
C THR A 146 21.74 16.78 11.65
N LYS A 147 21.76 17.30 12.88
CA LYS A 147 21.00 18.48 13.28
C LYS A 147 21.96 19.47 13.96
N ALA A 148 22.06 20.66 13.41
CA ALA A 148 23.04 21.67 13.84
C ALA A 148 24.48 21.10 13.95
N GLY A 149 24.86 20.21 13.01
CA GLY A 149 26.18 19.57 12.95
C GLY A 149 26.35 18.33 13.81
N ASN A 150 25.41 17.99 14.70
CA ASN A 150 25.45 16.80 15.56
C ASN A 150 24.75 15.61 14.89
N ASP A 151 25.33 14.41 14.98
CA ASP A 151 24.73 13.19 14.45
C ASP A 151 23.39 12.86 15.15
N LEU A 152 22.36 12.57 14.35
CA LEU A 152 21.02 12.21 14.83
C LEU A 152 20.86 10.72 15.14
N HIS A 153 21.81 9.88 14.74
CA HIS A 153 21.75 8.41 14.92
C HIS A 153 20.41 7.82 14.50
N LEU A 154 19.96 8.12 13.28
CA LEU A 154 18.72 7.54 12.75
C LEU A 154 18.91 6.05 12.48
N THR A 155 17.89 5.26 12.83
CA THR A 155 17.82 3.85 12.46
C THR A 155 17.48 3.70 10.98
N ALA A 156 17.72 2.52 10.39
CA ALA A 156 17.39 2.25 8.99
C ALA A 156 15.90 2.50 8.68
N ARG A 157 15.00 2.17 9.63
CA ARG A 157 13.55 2.41 9.50
C ARG A 157 13.19 3.90 9.56
N GLU A 158 13.86 4.66 10.42
CA GLU A 158 13.66 6.11 10.50
C GLU A 158 14.15 6.81 9.23
N PHE A 159 15.27 6.37 8.64
CA PHE A 159 15.72 6.83 7.33
C PHE A 159 14.69 6.55 6.24
N SER A 160 14.18 5.32 6.16
CA SER A 160 13.18 4.92 5.16
C SER A 160 11.88 5.69 5.31
N LEU A 161 11.40 5.87 6.55
CA LEU A 161 10.19 6.64 6.84
C LEU A 161 10.34 8.10 6.44
N LEU A 162 11.45 8.73 6.79
CA LEU A 162 11.71 10.12 6.45
C LEU A 162 11.90 10.32 4.93
N ARG A 163 12.59 9.39 4.25
CA ARG A 163 12.75 9.40 2.79
C ARG A 163 11.41 9.32 2.08
N LEU A 164 10.54 8.42 2.52
CA LEU A 164 9.17 8.27 1.98
C LEU A 164 8.37 9.57 2.13
N LEU A 165 8.33 10.12 3.34
CA LEU A 165 7.54 11.32 3.63
C LEU A 165 8.08 12.55 2.91
N ALA A 166 9.40 12.72 2.87
CA ALA A 166 10.05 13.83 2.18
C ALA A 166 9.92 13.73 0.65
N GLY A 167 9.97 12.52 0.07
CA GLY A 167 9.70 12.30 -1.34
C GLY A 167 8.25 12.65 -1.74
N CYS A 168 7.33 12.62 -0.77
CA CYS A 168 5.93 13.03 -0.92
C CYS A 168 5.66 14.41 -0.29
N GLU A 169 6.62 15.34 -0.33
CA GLU A 169 6.51 16.65 0.32
C GLU A 169 5.18 17.34 0.00
N GLY A 170 4.52 17.88 1.02
CA GLY A 170 3.22 18.54 0.93
C GLY A 170 2.02 17.60 0.76
N GLN A 171 2.22 16.30 0.49
CA GLN A 171 1.14 15.33 0.35
C GLN A 171 0.91 14.56 1.64
N VAL A 172 -0.33 14.11 1.86
CA VAL A 172 -0.66 13.25 2.99
C VAL A 172 -0.39 11.80 2.61
N VAL A 173 0.50 11.13 3.34
CA VAL A 173 0.79 9.70 3.20
C VAL A 173 0.03 8.93 4.27
N SER A 174 -0.82 7.99 3.86
CA SER A 174 -1.63 7.22 4.81
C SER A 174 -0.77 6.24 5.63
N ARG A 175 -1.27 5.85 6.81
CA ARG A 175 -0.55 4.87 7.66
C ARG A 175 -0.33 3.54 6.96
N GLU A 176 -1.30 3.09 6.19
CA GLU A 176 -1.22 1.86 5.41
C GLU A 176 -0.15 1.96 4.32
N THR A 177 -0.08 3.12 3.63
CA THR A 177 0.97 3.38 2.63
C THR A 177 2.36 3.36 3.29
N ILE A 178 2.50 3.99 4.45
CA ILE A 178 3.75 3.97 5.21
C ILE A 178 4.14 2.54 5.59
N LEU A 179 3.19 1.73 6.11
CA LEU A 179 3.43 0.32 6.43
C LEU A 179 3.91 -0.47 5.21
N SER A 180 3.21 -0.36 4.09
CA SER A 180 3.54 -1.11 2.88
C SER A 180 4.89 -0.73 2.26
N LYS A 181 5.27 0.56 2.33
CA LYS A 181 6.49 1.07 1.69
C LYS A 181 7.74 1.01 2.57
N VAL A 182 7.58 1.06 3.89
CA VAL A 182 8.72 1.12 4.83
C VAL A 182 8.96 -0.21 5.54
N TRP A 183 7.91 -1.00 5.80
CA TRP A 183 8.03 -2.26 6.53
C TRP A 183 8.01 -3.52 5.66
N GLU A 184 7.80 -3.41 4.34
CA GLU A 184 7.88 -4.53 3.39
C GLU A 184 7.35 -5.85 3.97
N TYR A 185 6.14 -5.80 4.57
CA TYR A 185 5.45 -6.97 5.15
C TYR A 185 6.25 -7.82 6.18
N GLU A 186 7.18 -7.24 6.92
CA GLU A 186 7.69 -7.92 8.11
C GLU A 186 6.57 -8.14 9.13
N LYS A 187 6.53 -9.36 9.71
CA LYS A 187 5.51 -9.84 10.65
C LYS A 187 4.92 -8.75 11.55
N PHE A 188 3.66 -8.34 11.23
CA PHE A 188 2.74 -7.60 12.11
C PHE A 188 3.15 -6.25 12.70
N PRO A 189 3.61 -5.25 11.95
CA PRO A 189 3.52 -3.90 12.47
C PRO A 189 2.05 -3.46 12.40
N THR A 190 1.49 -3.06 13.52
CA THR A 190 0.19 -2.39 13.57
C THR A 190 0.36 -0.91 13.21
N THR A 191 -0.72 -0.21 12.88
CA THR A 191 -0.70 1.25 12.67
C THR A 191 -0.12 2.01 13.89
N ARG A 192 -0.21 1.46 15.11
CA ARG A 192 0.45 1.95 16.33
C ARG A 192 1.98 1.93 16.23
N THR A 193 2.55 1.01 15.47
CA THR A 193 4.00 0.96 15.23
C THR A 193 4.47 2.24 14.53
N ILE A 194 3.73 2.71 13.53
CA ILE A 194 4.06 3.96 12.81
C ILE A 194 4.02 5.15 13.76
N ASP A 195 3.00 5.24 14.59
CA ASP A 195 2.85 6.36 15.54
C ASP A 195 4.06 6.42 16.50
N THR A 196 4.58 5.26 16.93
CA THR A 196 5.80 5.17 17.75
C THR A 196 7.04 5.63 16.98
N PHE A 197 7.21 5.19 15.73
CA PHE A 197 8.34 5.64 14.91
C PHE A 197 8.25 7.13 14.59
N MET A 198 7.06 7.65 14.30
CA MET A 198 6.84 9.09 14.11
C MET A 198 7.17 9.90 15.36
N TYR A 199 6.77 9.41 16.54
CA TYR A 199 7.13 10.05 17.81
C TYR A 199 8.66 10.09 18.00
N ASN A 200 9.34 8.96 17.81
CA ASN A 200 10.80 8.89 17.96
C ASN A 200 11.52 9.76 16.93
N LEU A 201 11.06 9.77 15.68
CA LEU A 201 11.65 10.59 14.64
C LEU A 201 11.48 12.09 14.92
N ARG A 202 10.29 12.53 15.36
CA ARG A 202 10.06 13.91 15.80
C ARG A 202 11.02 14.36 16.87
N ARG A 203 11.26 13.53 17.88
CA ARG A 203 12.21 13.82 18.96
C ARG A 203 13.64 14.09 18.46
N LYS A 204 13.99 13.56 17.31
CA LYS A 204 15.32 13.73 16.70
C LYS A 204 15.37 14.94 15.77
N VAL A 205 14.35 15.12 14.92
CA VAL A 205 14.40 16.09 13.83
C VAL A 205 13.68 17.41 14.12
N GLU A 206 12.60 17.41 14.90
CA GLU A 206 11.84 18.63 15.24
C GLU A 206 12.52 19.44 16.35
N ASP A 207 12.31 20.75 16.35
CA ASP A 207 12.75 21.61 17.44
C ASP A 207 11.82 21.45 18.66
N ASP A 208 10.52 21.34 18.42
CA ASP A 208 9.52 20.96 19.41
C ASP A 208 8.74 19.73 18.94
N PRO A 209 9.02 18.53 19.48
CA PRO A 209 8.30 17.32 19.10
C PRO A 209 6.80 17.34 19.40
N SER A 210 6.35 18.18 20.35
CA SER A 210 4.93 18.31 20.72
C SER A 210 4.15 19.22 19.77
N ALA A 211 4.84 20.14 19.12
CA ALA A 211 4.30 21.03 18.09
C ALA A 211 5.08 20.90 16.77
N PRO A 212 5.03 19.72 16.11
CA PRO A 212 5.87 19.41 14.96
C PRO A 212 5.53 20.30 13.77
N LYS A 213 6.55 20.93 13.18
CA LYS A 213 6.42 21.79 12.01
C LYS A 213 6.62 21.04 10.70
N HIS A 214 7.50 20.05 10.70
CA HIS A 214 7.90 19.33 9.49
C HIS A 214 7.18 18.00 9.33
N LEU A 215 7.05 17.21 10.40
CA LEU A 215 6.40 15.91 10.40
C LEU A 215 4.98 16.02 10.99
N VAL A 216 4.04 16.52 10.20
CA VAL A 216 2.69 16.90 10.66
C VAL A 216 1.75 15.69 10.64
N THR A 217 0.99 15.49 11.73
CA THR A 217 -0.14 14.55 11.73
C THR A 217 -1.35 15.18 11.07
N VAL A 218 -1.93 14.48 10.09
CA VAL A 218 -3.24 14.84 9.54
C VAL A 218 -4.26 13.87 10.12
N PRO A 219 -5.14 14.33 11.04
CA PRO A 219 -6.08 13.46 11.74
C PRO A 219 -6.83 12.55 10.78
N TRP A 220 -6.98 11.27 11.15
CA TRP A 220 -7.67 10.21 10.40
C TRP A 220 -7.02 9.82 9.06
N LEU A 221 -6.22 10.69 8.43
CA LEU A 221 -5.65 10.48 7.10
C LEU A 221 -4.22 9.92 7.13
N GLY A 222 -3.36 10.39 8.03
CA GLY A 222 -1.97 9.92 8.07
C GLY A 222 -0.97 11.00 8.48
N TYR A 223 0.14 11.08 7.76
CA TYR A 223 1.23 12.01 8.02
C TYR A 223 1.64 12.78 6.77
N LYS A 224 2.13 13.99 6.96
CA LYS A 224 2.63 14.86 5.90
C LYS A 224 3.99 15.42 6.31
N PHE A 225 4.94 15.45 5.36
CA PHE A 225 6.16 16.22 5.49
C PHE A 225 6.00 17.57 4.82
N GLN A 226 6.55 18.62 5.43
CA GLN A 226 6.68 19.96 4.87
C GLN A 226 7.94 20.65 5.40
N ARG A 227 8.61 21.42 4.55
CA ARG A 227 9.76 22.26 4.95
C ARG A 227 9.34 23.52 5.67
#